data_7e0dab2c9d7f54311f6d9e0a5b9412cb
#
_entry.id   7e0dab2c9d7f54311f6d9e0a5b9412cb
#
_cell.length_a   1.000
_cell.length_b   1.000
_cell.length_c   1.000
_cell.angle_alpha   90.00
_cell.angle_beta   90.00
_cell.angle_gamma   90.00
#
_symmetry.space_group_name_H-M   'P 1'
#
loop_
_entity.id
_entity.type
_entity.pdbx_description
1 polymer ?
#
loop_
_entity_poly.entity_id
_entity_poly.type
_entity_poly.pdbx_seq_one_letter_code
_entity_poly.pdbx_strand_id
1 'polypeptide(L)'
;MVSGHDDAVDITLRAYETAAQRYADRTGGPGPASCAFLDRFADTIGRVRVLESGSGTGKDATYLEGRGLHVSRTDAALAFVEMMCAAGHDARVLDIRTDDLGGPWEAVLALAVLLHLDRAQFADALRRIREAVVDGGVFAFTLKEGDGDAWSEAKLDLPRHFTYWREPSLRPVLAQTRWDVISIDYVDGLEPWLFVMARAA
;
A
#
# COMPACT_ATOMS: atom_id res chain seq x y z
N MET A 1 24.09 -24.46 5.17
CA MET A 1 23.59 -23.69 6.32
C MET A 1 23.29 -22.30 5.82
N VAL A 2 22.03 -22.04 5.49
CA VAL A 2 21.54 -20.70 5.12
C VAL A 2 21.29 -20.02 6.46
N SER A 3 22.14 -19.04 6.83
CA SER A 3 21.87 -18.17 7.97
C SER A 3 20.74 -17.24 7.55
N GLY A 4 19.52 -17.62 7.87
CA GLY A 4 18.36 -16.78 7.68
C GLY A 4 18.45 -15.55 8.62
N HIS A 5 19.01 -14.47 8.16
CA HIS A 5 18.63 -13.18 8.68
C HIS A 5 17.26 -12.90 8.07
N ASP A 6 16.25 -12.90 8.92
CA ASP A 6 14.92 -12.46 8.50
C ASP A 6 15.02 -11.04 7.93
N ASP A 7 14.50 -10.84 6.73
CA ASP A 7 14.39 -9.53 6.11
C ASP A 7 13.52 -8.60 7.00
N ALA A 8 13.82 -7.30 7.00
CA ALA A 8 13.07 -6.30 7.76
C ALA A 8 11.57 -6.33 7.45
N VAL A 9 11.22 -6.64 6.19
CA VAL A 9 9.82 -6.80 5.77
C VAL A 9 9.19 -8.02 6.42
N ASP A 10 9.91 -9.15 6.53
CA ASP A 10 9.37 -10.37 7.15
C ASP A 10 9.14 -10.18 8.67
N ILE A 11 10.01 -9.43 9.34
CA ILE A 11 9.80 -9.05 10.75
C ILE A 11 8.55 -8.16 10.87
N THR A 12 8.40 -7.19 9.97
CA THR A 12 7.24 -6.29 9.93
C THR A 12 5.95 -7.07 9.65
N LEU A 13 5.97 -8.00 8.68
CA LEU A 13 4.83 -8.84 8.35
C LEU A 13 4.40 -9.70 9.56
N ARG A 14 5.35 -10.32 10.26
CA ARG A 14 5.05 -11.06 11.50
C ARG A 14 4.45 -10.17 12.59
N ALA A 15 4.87 -8.92 12.69
CA ALA A 15 4.27 -7.97 13.63
C ALA A 15 2.79 -7.70 13.31
N TYR A 16 2.44 -7.52 12.03
CA TYR A 16 1.05 -7.37 11.59
C TYR A 16 0.26 -8.67 11.77
N GLU A 17 0.83 -9.81 11.40
CA GLU A 17 0.21 -11.12 11.58
C GLU A 17 -0.15 -11.38 13.06
N THR A 18 0.78 -11.09 13.98
CA THR A 18 0.60 -11.31 15.41
C THR A 18 -0.38 -10.33 16.05
N ALA A 19 -0.43 -9.10 15.56
CA ALA A 19 -1.16 -7.99 16.21
C ALA A 19 -2.30 -7.43 15.33
N ALA A 20 -2.83 -8.20 14.39
CA ALA A 20 -3.90 -7.73 13.49
C ALA A 20 -5.12 -7.17 14.23
N GLN A 21 -5.60 -7.86 15.28
CA GLN A 21 -6.71 -7.38 16.11
C GLN A 21 -6.36 -6.06 16.82
N ARG A 22 -5.17 -5.97 17.41
CA ARG A 22 -4.70 -4.72 18.05
C ARG A 22 -4.60 -3.58 17.06
N TYR A 23 -4.15 -3.87 15.84
CA TYR A 23 -4.13 -2.88 14.75
C TYR A 23 -5.55 -2.41 14.42
N ALA A 24 -6.50 -3.33 14.28
CA ALA A 24 -7.90 -3.01 14.00
C ALA A 24 -8.51 -2.12 15.11
N ASP A 25 -8.31 -2.48 16.38
CA ASP A 25 -8.82 -1.75 17.53
C ASP A 25 -8.27 -0.31 17.62
N ARG A 26 -7.05 -0.09 17.12
CA ARG A 26 -6.36 1.21 17.14
C ARG A 26 -6.47 1.98 15.80
N THR A 27 -7.14 1.40 14.80
CA THR A 27 -7.26 1.99 13.46
C THR A 27 -8.73 2.14 13.10
N GLY A 28 -9.21 3.38 13.08
CA GLY A 28 -10.56 3.69 12.59
C GLY A 28 -10.65 3.70 11.06
N GLY A 29 -11.74 4.24 10.53
CA GLY A 29 -11.90 4.51 9.10
C GLY A 29 -10.81 5.44 8.54
N PRO A 30 -10.78 5.67 7.21
CA PRO A 30 -9.83 6.58 6.62
C PRO A 30 -10.03 8.00 7.16
N GLY A 31 -8.91 8.66 7.54
CA GLY A 31 -8.94 10.05 8.00
C GLY A 31 -9.25 11.03 6.86
N PRO A 32 -9.49 12.32 7.17
CA PRO A 32 -9.92 13.31 6.16
C PRO A 32 -8.96 13.42 4.96
N ALA A 33 -7.65 13.41 5.17
CA ALA A 33 -6.67 13.46 4.09
C ALA A 33 -6.73 12.22 3.20
N SER A 34 -6.87 11.03 3.81
CA SER A 34 -7.04 9.78 3.07
C SER A 34 -8.36 9.76 2.29
N CYS A 35 -9.47 10.23 2.89
CA CYS A 35 -10.75 10.34 2.18
C CYS A 35 -10.62 11.25 0.95
N ALA A 36 -10.04 12.44 1.10
CA ALA A 36 -9.85 13.38 -0.01
C ALA A 36 -8.95 12.79 -1.12
N PHE A 37 -7.93 12.01 -0.75
CA PHE A 37 -7.08 11.32 -1.71
C PHE A 37 -7.82 10.19 -2.43
N LEU A 38 -8.57 9.36 -1.70
CA LEU A 38 -9.39 8.28 -2.26
C LEU A 38 -10.49 8.82 -3.18
N ASP A 39 -11.08 9.97 -2.85
CA ASP A 39 -12.05 10.64 -3.72
C ASP A 39 -11.42 11.05 -5.05
N ARG A 40 -10.24 11.70 -5.02
CA ARG A 40 -9.52 12.06 -6.25
C ARG A 40 -9.06 10.85 -7.04
N PHE A 41 -8.65 9.79 -6.37
CA PHE A 41 -8.32 8.52 -7.02
C PHE A 41 -9.54 7.96 -7.73
N ALA A 42 -10.69 7.85 -7.07
CA ALA A 42 -11.95 7.37 -7.65
C ALA A 42 -12.39 8.23 -8.86
N ASP A 43 -12.29 9.55 -8.74
CA ASP A 43 -12.63 10.47 -9.83
C ASP A 43 -11.67 10.34 -11.03
N THR A 44 -10.39 10.04 -10.78
CA THR A 44 -9.37 9.88 -11.83
C THR A 44 -9.55 8.58 -12.62
N ILE A 45 -9.92 7.49 -11.95
CA ILE A 45 -10.01 6.16 -12.58
C ILE A 45 -11.41 5.85 -13.14
N GLY A 46 -12.44 6.51 -12.64
CA GLY A 46 -13.83 6.16 -12.97
C GLY A 46 -14.24 4.78 -12.43
N ARG A 47 -15.22 4.15 -13.07
CA ARG A 47 -15.73 2.84 -12.63
C ARG A 47 -14.94 1.69 -13.25
N VAL A 48 -13.86 1.31 -12.61
CA VAL A 48 -12.98 0.21 -13.00
C VAL A 48 -12.74 -0.75 -11.84
N ARG A 49 -12.07 -1.86 -12.11
CA ARG A 49 -11.62 -2.78 -11.07
C ARG A 49 -10.33 -2.27 -10.45
N VAL A 50 -10.26 -2.29 -9.14
CA VAL A 50 -9.10 -1.86 -8.36
C VAL A 50 -8.51 -3.07 -7.64
N LEU A 51 -7.20 -3.28 -7.74
CA LEU A 51 -6.47 -4.14 -6.81
C LEU A 51 -6.04 -3.28 -5.63
N GLU A 52 -6.44 -3.64 -4.41
CA GLU A 52 -5.87 -3.08 -3.20
C GLU A 52 -4.87 -4.05 -2.60
N SER A 53 -3.60 -3.65 -2.57
CA SER A 53 -2.53 -4.38 -1.92
C SER A 53 -2.32 -3.84 -0.50
N GLY A 54 -2.34 -4.73 0.50
CA GLY A 54 -2.25 -4.35 1.90
C GLY A 54 -3.52 -3.70 2.42
N SER A 55 -4.67 -4.33 2.21
CA SER A 55 -5.99 -3.83 2.64
C SER A 55 -6.13 -3.68 4.16
N GLY A 56 -5.31 -4.41 4.94
CA GLY A 56 -5.38 -4.39 6.40
C GLY A 56 -6.78 -4.76 6.88
N THR A 57 -7.46 -3.82 7.53
CA THR A 57 -8.84 -4.00 8.00
C THR A 57 -9.91 -3.85 6.90
N GLY A 58 -9.52 -3.59 5.65
CA GLY A 58 -10.43 -3.38 4.52
C GLY A 58 -11.14 -2.02 4.49
N LYS A 59 -10.71 -1.06 5.31
CA LYS A 59 -11.40 0.24 5.48
C LYS A 59 -11.37 1.12 4.23
N ASP A 60 -10.24 1.11 3.50
CA ASP A 60 -10.07 1.94 2.32
C ASP A 60 -10.82 1.33 1.13
N ALA A 61 -10.81 -0.01 0.98
CA ALA A 61 -11.68 -0.73 0.04
C ALA A 61 -13.17 -0.45 0.29
N THR A 62 -13.60 -0.53 1.55
CA THR A 62 -15.00 -0.24 1.93
C THR A 62 -15.40 1.18 1.56
N TYR A 63 -14.49 2.15 1.77
CA TYR A 63 -14.72 3.53 1.35
C TYR A 63 -14.89 3.65 -0.16
N LEU A 64 -14.02 3.04 -0.95
CA LEU A 64 -14.08 3.05 -2.41
C LEU A 64 -15.32 2.32 -2.96
N GLU A 65 -15.73 1.23 -2.34
CA GLU A 65 -16.97 0.54 -2.70
C GLU A 65 -18.21 1.40 -2.43
N GLY A 66 -18.19 2.19 -1.37
CA GLY A 66 -19.21 3.23 -1.12
C GLY A 66 -19.27 4.29 -2.22
N ARG A 67 -18.19 4.44 -3.02
CA ARG A 67 -18.12 5.29 -4.22
C ARG A 67 -18.50 4.54 -5.50
N GLY A 68 -18.89 3.28 -5.41
CA GLY A 68 -19.33 2.44 -6.52
C GLY A 68 -18.20 1.77 -7.31
N LEU A 69 -17.01 1.62 -6.71
CA LEU A 69 -15.89 0.89 -7.29
C LEU A 69 -15.95 -0.59 -6.91
N HIS A 70 -15.29 -1.44 -7.71
CA HIS A 70 -15.07 -2.84 -7.38
C HIS A 70 -13.62 -3.02 -6.92
N VAL A 71 -13.43 -3.38 -5.64
CA VAL A 71 -12.10 -3.51 -5.04
C VAL A 71 -11.80 -4.98 -4.74
N SER A 72 -10.72 -5.48 -5.32
CA SER A 72 -10.14 -6.79 -4.97
C SER A 72 -9.18 -6.59 -3.79
N ARG A 73 -9.61 -7.04 -2.61
CA ARG A 73 -8.86 -6.89 -1.36
C ARG A 73 -7.76 -7.92 -1.25
N THR A 74 -6.55 -7.48 -0.92
CA THR A 74 -5.44 -8.41 -0.66
C THR A 74 -4.57 -7.89 0.49
N ASP A 75 -3.97 -8.81 1.23
CA ASP A 75 -2.98 -8.48 2.25
C ASP A 75 -1.92 -9.60 2.34
N ALA A 76 -0.70 -9.27 2.68
CA ALA A 76 0.34 -10.26 2.91
C ALA A 76 0.16 -10.98 4.26
N ALA A 77 -0.46 -10.34 5.25
CA ALA A 77 -0.79 -10.94 6.54
C ALA A 77 -2.11 -11.73 6.44
N LEU A 78 -2.04 -13.06 6.63
CA LEU A 78 -3.21 -13.94 6.62
C LEU A 78 -4.25 -13.50 7.67
N ALA A 79 -3.81 -13.03 8.82
CA ALA A 79 -4.72 -12.58 9.89
C ALA A 79 -5.65 -11.43 9.44
N PHE A 80 -5.19 -10.50 8.58
CA PHE A 80 -6.06 -9.49 8.01
C PHE A 80 -7.01 -10.06 6.96
N VAL A 81 -6.54 -11.00 6.13
CA VAL A 81 -7.41 -11.68 5.17
C VAL A 81 -8.54 -12.42 5.88
N GLU A 82 -8.21 -13.20 6.92
CA GLU A 82 -9.21 -13.90 7.73
C GLU A 82 -10.21 -12.93 8.39
N MET A 83 -9.73 -11.79 8.88
CA MET A 83 -10.58 -10.74 9.47
C MET A 83 -11.55 -10.16 8.42
N MET A 84 -11.09 -9.85 7.21
CA MET A 84 -11.94 -9.35 6.13
C MET A 84 -12.96 -10.41 5.69
N CYS A 85 -12.54 -11.67 5.54
CA CYS A 85 -13.43 -12.79 5.22
C CYS A 85 -14.49 -13.02 6.30
N ALA A 86 -14.12 -12.93 7.58
CA ALA A 86 -15.06 -13.02 8.71
C ALA A 86 -16.09 -11.87 8.72
N ALA A 87 -15.72 -10.71 8.19
CA ALA A 87 -16.61 -9.56 7.99
C ALA A 87 -17.50 -9.69 6.73
N GLY A 88 -17.38 -10.80 5.96
CA GLY A 88 -18.20 -11.08 4.78
C GLY A 88 -17.63 -10.52 3.47
N HIS A 89 -16.37 -10.08 3.47
CA HIS A 89 -15.69 -9.62 2.25
C HIS A 89 -14.91 -10.75 1.60
N ASP A 90 -14.79 -10.70 0.26
CA ASP A 90 -13.85 -11.54 -0.47
C ASP A 90 -12.45 -10.90 -0.38
N ALA A 91 -11.48 -11.66 0.14
CA ALA A 91 -10.11 -11.22 0.29
C ALA A 91 -9.14 -12.40 0.10
N ARG A 92 -7.93 -12.13 -0.40
CA ARG A 92 -6.92 -13.16 -0.60
C ARG A 92 -5.55 -12.75 -0.07
N VAL A 93 -4.74 -13.72 0.31
CA VAL A 93 -3.33 -13.47 0.64
C VAL A 93 -2.59 -13.06 -0.62
N LEU A 94 -1.81 -12.00 -0.53
CA LEU A 94 -0.92 -11.54 -1.60
C LEU A 94 0.25 -10.75 -1.01
N ASP A 95 1.45 -11.26 -1.20
CA ASP A 95 2.69 -10.51 -0.95
C ASP A 95 3.14 -9.84 -2.26
N ILE A 96 3.10 -8.52 -2.29
CA ILE A 96 3.45 -7.71 -3.45
C ILE A 96 4.90 -7.94 -3.93
N ARG A 97 5.77 -8.49 -3.06
CA ARG A 97 7.17 -8.78 -3.38
C ARG A 97 7.32 -10.03 -4.26
N THR A 98 6.47 -11.03 -4.07
CA THR A 98 6.71 -12.38 -4.59
C THR A 98 5.57 -12.95 -5.40
N ASP A 99 4.31 -12.62 -5.05
CA ASP A 99 3.15 -13.30 -5.61
C ASP A 99 2.73 -12.72 -6.97
N ASP A 100 2.02 -13.52 -7.74
CA ASP A 100 1.35 -13.05 -8.95
C ASP A 100 0.21 -12.08 -8.56
N LEU A 101 0.34 -10.82 -9.00
CA LEU A 101 -0.65 -9.79 -8.76
C LEU A 101 -1.95 -10.06 -9.53
N GLY A 102 -1.90 -10.94 -10.53
CA GLY A 102 -2.98 -11.12 -11.50
C GLY A 102 -3.10 -9.91 -12.43
N GLY A 103 -4.28 -9.72 -12.96
CA GLY A 103 -4.54 -8.60 -13.85
C GLY A 103 -4.99 -9.05 -15.23
N PRO A 104 -4.97 -8.19 -16.24
CA PRO A 104 -4.55 -6.79 -16.12
C PRO A 104 -5.50 -5.94 -15.28
N TRP A 105 -4.92 -5.01 -14.50
CA TRP A 105 -5.66 -4.07 -13.64
C TRP A 105 -5.72 -2.68 -14.26
N GLU A 106 -6.86 -2.03 -14.15
CA GLU A 106 -7.02 -0.64 -14.57
C GLU A 106 -6.51 0.32 -13.49
N ALA A 107 -6.55 -0.11 -12.22
CA ALA A 107 -6.04 0.67 -11.11
C ALA A 107 -5.51 -0.24 -9.98
N VAL A 108 -4.49 0.26 -9.27
CA VAL A 108 -3.93 -0.36 -8.06
C VAL A 108 -3.87 0.68 -6.95
N LEU A 109 -4.14 0.24 -5.72
CA LEU A 109 -4.04 1.04 -4.51
C LEU A 109 -3.12 0.33 -3.49
N ALA A 110 -2.21 1.07 -2.85
CA ALA A 110 -1.35 0.53 -1.79
C ALA A 110 -1.07 1.60 -0.71
N LEU A 111 -2.02 1.81 0.19
CA LEU A 111 -1.88 2.82 1.25
C LEU A 111 -1.14 2.25 2.46
N ALA A 112 -0.05 2.91 2.85
CA ALA A 112 0.80 2.54 3.99
C ALA A 112 1.40 1.11 3.89
N VAL A 113 1.74 0.65 2.68
CA VAL A 113 2.30 -0.68 2.37
C VAL A 113 3.76 -0.57 1.96
N LEU A 114 4.04 0.15 0.87
CA LEU A 114 5.36 0.19 0.25
C LEU A 114 6.43 0.86 1.11
N LEU A 115 6.02 1.60 2.12
CA LEU A 115 6.91 2.21 3.12
C LEU A 115 7.63 1.18 4.02
N HIS A 116 7.25 -0.10 3.98
CA HIS A 116 7.92 -1.19 4.69
C HIS A 116 9.03 -1.86 3.85
N LEU A 117 9.07 -1.58 2.55
CA LEU A 117 10.06 -2.09 1.62
C LEU A 117 11.34 -1.26 1.69
N ASP A 118 12.50 -1.90 1.57
CA ASP A 118 13.72 -1.16 1.31
C ASP A 118 13.69 -0.52 -0.10
N ARG A 119 14.71 0.27 -0.44
CA ARG A 119 14.72 1.00 -1.72
C ARG A 119 14.81 0.10 -2.95
N ALA A 120 15.46 -1.05 -2.85
CA ALA A 120 15.56 -2.01 -3.95
C ALA A 120 14.23 -2.76 -4.13
N GLN A 121 13.69 -3.28 -3.04
CA GLN A 121 12.39 -3.95 -3.00
C GLN A 121 11.25 -3.01 -3.45
N PHE A 122 11.31 -1.73 -3.08
CA PHE A 122 10.37 -0.72 -3.56
C PHE A 122 10.39 -0.56 -5.07
N ALA A 123 11.58 -0.44 -5.66
CA ALA A 123 11.72 -0.33 -7.12
C ALA A 123 11.25 -1.60 -7.84
N ASP A 124 11.50 -2.79 -7.25
CA ASP A 124 11.02 -4.07 -7.80
C ASP A 124 9.49 -4.18 -7.70
N ALA A 125 8.90 -3.79 -6.58
CA ALA A 125 7.44 -3.75 -6.42
C ALA A 125 6.79 -2.81 -7.46
N LEU A 126 7.37 -1.63 -7.71
CA LEU A 126 6.88 -0.72 -8.75
C LEU A 126 6.89 -1.35 -10.15
N ARG A 127 7.94 -2.12 -10.51
CA ARG A 127 8.01 -2.84 -11.80
C ARG A 127 6.93 -3.91 -11.89
N ARG A 128 6.76 -4.71 -10.83
CA ARG A 128 5.75 -5.77 -10.76
C ARG A 128 4.33 -5.21 -10.89
N ILE A 129 4.04 -4.10 -10.19
CA ILE A 129 2.76 -3.41 -10.33
C ILE A 129 2.59 -2.88 -11.76
N ARG A 130 3.65 -2.30 -12.36
CA ARG A 130 3.60 -1.80 -13.74
C ARG A 130 3.27 -2.92 -14.75
N GLU A 131 3.82 -4.11 -14.57
CA GLU A 131 3.54 -5.28 -15.41
C GLU A 131 2.09 -5.77 -15.27
N ALA A 132 1.49 -5.61 -14.09
CA ALA A 132 0.12 -6.03 -13.81
C ALA A 132 -0.94 -4.99 -14.19
N VAL A 133 -0.54 -3.75 -14.51
CA VAL A 133 -1.43 -2.62 -14.83
C VAL A 133 -1.44 -2.36 -16.33
N VAL A 134 -2.62 -2.10 -16.90
CA VAL A 134 -2.77 -1.70 -18.30
C VAL A 134 -2.05 -0.38 -18.58
N ASP A 135 -1.65 -0.14 -19.84
CA ASP A 135 -1.12 1.15 -20.24
C ASP A 135 -2.16 2.24 -19.99
N GLY A 136 -1.73 3.35 -19.39
CA GLY A 136 -2.62 4.43 -18.95
C GLY A 136 -3.36 4.17 -17.64
N GLY A 137 -3.26 2.98 -17.06
CA GLY A 137 -3.84 2.67 -15.75
C GLY A 137 -3.20 3.46 -14.62
N VAL A 138 -3.83 3.50 -13.46
CA VAL A 138 -3.43 4.39 -12.36
C VAL A 138 -2.98 3.59 -11.14
N PHE A 139 -1.87 4.01 -10.56
CA PHE A 139 -1.39 3.52 -9.27
C PHE A 139 -1.39 4.63 -8.23
N ALA A 140 -2.02 4.37 -7.08
CA ALA A 140 -2.07 5.29 -5.96
C ALA A 140 -1.48 4.63 -4.70
N PHE A 141 -0.60 5.33 -4.00
CA PHE A 141 0.05 4.82 -2.80
C PHE A 141 0.48 5.94 -1.86
N THR A 142 0.83 5.56 -0.62
CA THR A 142 1.35 6.51 0.37
C THR A 142 2.67 6.04 0.95
N LEU A 143 3.53 7.02 1.26
CA LEU A 143 4.82 6.82 1.91
C LEU A 143 4.97 7.78 3.08
N LYS A 144 5.78 7.42 4.08
CA LYS A 144 6.23 8.39 5.08
C LYS A 144 7.27 9.32 4.46
N GLU A 145 7.07 10.64 4.67
CA GLU A 145 8.02 11.65 4.21
C GLU A 145 9.20 11.74 5.17
N GLY A 146 10.41 11.80 4.64
CA GLY A 146 11.64 11.94 5.41
C GLY A 146 12.86 11.31 4.75
N ASP A 147 13.92 11.16 5.53
CA ASP A 147 15.21 10.59 5.10
C ASP A 147 15.52 9.28 5.83
N GLY A 148 16.21 8.37 5.14
CA GLY A 148 16.69 7.11 5.72
C GLY A 148 15.59 6.08 5.97
N ASP A 149 15.77 5.31 7.03
CA ASP A 149 14.84 4.28 7.49
C ASP A 149 14.90 4.18 9.04
N ALA A 150 13.87 3.59 9.64
CA ALA A 150 13.83 3.39 11.08
C ALA A 150 12.90 2.25 11.49
N TRP A 151 13.20 1.67 12.65
CA TRP A 151 12.29 0.78 13.35
C TRP A 151 11.35 1.56 14.27
N SER A 152 10.13 1.09 14.40
CA SER A 152 9.14 1.66 15.33
C SER A 152 8.26 0.56 15.92
N GLU A 153 8.07 0.60 17.23
CA GLU A 153 7.12 -0.26 17.96
C GLU A 153 5.80 0.46 18.22
N ALA A 154 5.72 1.74 17.91
CA ALA A 154 4.52 2.53 18.08
C ALA A 154 3.31 1.84 17.43
N LYS A 155 2.13 1.96 18.05
CA LYS A 155 0.84 1.40 17.62
C LYS A 155 0.68 -0.11 17.82
N LEU A 156 1.72 -0.95 17.63
CA LEU A 156 1.56 -2.41 17.77
C LEU A 156 2.29 -3.01 18.97
N ASP A 157 3.18 -2.25 19.62
CA ASP A 157 4.11 -2.75 20.63
C ASP A 157 4.98 -3.91 20.08
N LEU A 158 5.21 -3.91 18.76
CA LEU A 158 6.01 -4.87 17.99
C LEU A 158 6.80 -4.11 16.90
N PRO A 159 8.01 -4.58 16.57
CA PRO A 159 8.89 -3.89 15.65
C PRO A 159 8.35 -3.91 14.22
N ARG A 160 8.30 -2.74 13.60
CA ARG A 160 8.00 -2.56 12.18
C ARG A 160 9.05 -1.63 11.59
N HIS A 161 9.58 -1.99 10.44
CA HIS A 161 10.53 -1.19 9.69
C HIS A 161 9.82 -0.21 8.77
N PHE A 162 10.38 1.00 8.62
CA PHE A 162 9.85 2.05 7.75
C PHE A 162 11.00 2.67 6.96
N THR A 163 10.84 2.75 5.65
CA THR A 163 11.71 3.51 4.74
C THR A 163 11.03 4.83 4.44
N TYR A 164 11.74 5.93 4.68
CA TYR A 164 11.25 7.28 4.45
C TYR A 164 11.66 7.75 3.06
N TRP A 165 10.82 8.58 2.44
CA TRP A 165 11.05 9.08 1.12
C TRP A 165 10.85 10.60 1.05
N ARG A 166 11.70 11.25 0.25
CA ARG A 166 11.46 12.62 -0.20
C ARG A 166 11.09 12.64 -1.66
N GLU A 167 10.22 13.57 -2.06
CA GLU A 167 9.80 13.71 -3.45
C GLU A 167 10.98 13.76 -4.45
N PRO A 168 12.08 14.53 -4.23
CA PRO A 168 13.18 14.53 -5.17
C PRO A 168 13.86 13.18 -5.40
N SER A 169 13.87 12.31 -4.39
CA SER A 169 14.43 10.94 -4.50
C SER A 169 13.43 9.93 -5.07
N LEU A 170 12.13 10.18 -4.93
CA LEU A 170 11.06 9.30 -5.41
C LEU A 170 10.82 9.44 -6.92
N ARG A 171 10.79 10.68 -7.44
CA ARG A 171 10.51 10.95 -8.86
C ARG A 171 11.40 10.18 -9.84
N PRO A 172 12.73 10.09 -9.68
CA PRO A 172 13.57 9.29 -10.57
C PRO A 172 13.22 7.79 -10.55
N VAL A 173 12.86 7.24 -9.40
CA VAL A 173 12.48 5.83 -9.28
C VAL A 173 11.17 5.55 -10.01
N LEU A 174 10.17 6.42 -9.88
CA LEU A 174 8.91 6.33 -10.64
C LEU A 174 9.16 6.38 -12.14
N ALA A 175 9.95 7.33 -12.63
CA ALA A 175 10.29 7.44 -14.04
C ALA A 175 11.05 6.19 -14.58
N GLN A 176 12.01 5.67 -13.82
CA GLN A 176 12.78 4.46 -14.19
C GLN A 176 11.90 3.20 -14.22
N THR A 177 10.82 3.18 -13.46
CA THR A 177 9.86 2.08 -13.40
C THR A 177 8.61 2.31 -14.25
N ARG A 178 8.67 3.31 -15.17
CA ARG A 178 7.64 3.63 -16.16
C ARG A 178 6.31 4.08 -15.53
N TRP A 179 6.42 4.99 -14.54
CA TRP A 179 5.30 5.65 -13.93
C TRP A 179 5.40 7.16 -14.12
N ASP A 180 4.42 7.74 -14.81
CA ASP A 180 4.26 9.19 -14.96
C ASP A 180 3.50 9.74 -13.76
N VAL A 181 4.11 10.68 -13.06
CA VAL A 181 3.50 11.29 -11.85
C VAL A 181 2.29 12.13 -12.23
N ILE A 182 1.12 11.81 -11.68
CA ILE A 182 -0.09 12.64 -11.73
C ILE A 182 -0.03 13.67 -10.60
N SER A 183 0.17 13.22 -9.36
CA SER A 183 0.35 14.09 -8.20
C SER A 183 1.27 13.46 -7.14
N ILE A 184 1.97 14.32 -6.40
CA ILE A 184 2.61 13.99 -5.12
C ILE A 184 2.19 15.10 -4.16
N ASP A 185 1.34 14.75 -3.20
CA ASP A 185 0.82 15.69 -2.22
C ASP A 185 1.51 15.45 -0.89
N TYR A 186 2.04 16.52 -0.30
CA TYR A 186 2.58 16.51 1.04
C TYR A 186 1.46 16.72 2.05
N VAL A 187 1.32 15.78 2.98
CA VAL A 187 0.36 15.86 4.09
C VAL A 187 1.11 16.02 5.38
N ASP A 188 1.01 17.20 5.99
CA ASP A 188 1.66 17.54 7.23
C ASP A 188 1.00 16.84 8.43
N GLY A 189 1.77 16.64 9.50
CA GLY A 189 1.32 16.01 10.74
C GLY A 189 2.47 15.65 11.66
N LEU A 190 2.18 14.95 12.74
CA LEU A 190 3.20 14.39 13.64
C LEU A 190 4.17 13.47 12.90
N GLU A 191 3.67 12.74 11.92
CA GLU A 191 4.43 12.00 10.93
C GLU A 191 3.96 12.50 9.56
N PRO A 192 4.81 13.22 8.79
CA PRO A 192 4.42 13.71 7.48
C PRO A 192 4.38 12.59 6.44
N TRP A 193 3.50 12.74 5.44
CA TRP A 193 3.25 11.75 4.42
C TRP A 193 3.33 12.32 3.01
N LEU A 194 3.73 11.47 2.08
CA LEU A 194 3.55 11.67 0.64
C LEU A 194 2.37 10.82 0.15
N PHE A 195 1.40 11.46 -0.47
CA PHE A 195 0.28 10.81 -1.15
C PHE A 195 0.55 10.90 -2.64
N VAL A 196 0.76 9.77 -3.28
CA VAL A 196 1.28 9.67 -4.65
C VAL A 196 0.25 9.03 -5.56
N MET A 197 0.01 9.66 -6.70
CA MET A 197 -0.77 9.09 -7.79
C MET A 197 0.07 9.15 -9.06
N ALA A 198 0.16 8.05 -9.78
CA ALA A 198 0.95 7.93 -10.98
C ALA A 198 0.19 7.12 -12.06
N ARG A 199 0.52 7.36 -13.31
CA ARG A 199 -0.06 6.71 -14.49
C ARG A 199 0.96 5.78 -15.12
N ALA A 200 0.54 4.61 -15.53
CA ALA A 200 1.35 3.68 -16.30
C ALA A 200 1.71 4.27 -17.67
N ALA A 201 3.02 4.45 -17.92
CA ALA A 201 3.57 4.96 -19.18
C ALA A 201 3.72 3.86 -20.22
#